data_7d33ba2e2382788af0b1cce8ad27bb81
#
_entry.id   7d33ba2e2382788af0b1cce8ad27bb81
#
_cell.length_a   1.000
_cell.length_b   1.000
_cell.length_c   1.000
_cell.angle_alpha   90.00
_cell.angle_beta   90.00
_cell.angle_gamma   90.00
#
_symmetry.space_group_name_H-M   'P 1'
#
loop_
_entity.id
_entity.type
_entity.pdbx_description
1 polymer ?
#
loop_
_entity_poly.entity_id
_entity_poly.type
_entity_poly.pdbx_seq_one_letter_code
_entity_poly.pdbx_strand_id
1 'polypeptide(L)'
;AKLCLGLNAMFKWIKSYIPKRLYFRAALILVFPVVFLQLIVSIVFIQRHFEGVTVQMTRTVAAELDLITEVIEREGAVAAQQIARSLGMSMSTVAQDTEFAERRRIYDLTGLVVRRELLALSEILIVDLPDNKRVNARIRSGQEYFDLQFSRRRVSASNPHQLIVYLLF
;
A
#
# COMPACT_ATOMS: atom_id res chain seq x y z
N ALA A 1 -36.18 0.22 -0.46
CA ALA A 1 -36.99 1.09 -1.33
C ALA A 1 -36.15 2.22 -1.99
N LYS A 2 -35.17 2.81 -1.29
CA LYS A 2 -34.34 3.93 -1.84
C LYS A 2 -33.31 3.49 -2.89
N LEU A 3 -32.86 2.23 -2.89
CA LEU A 3 -31.89 1.72 -3.89
C LEU A 3 -32.52 1.51 -5.28
N CYS A 4 -33.79 1.12 -5.34
CA CYS A 4 -34.51 0.96 -6.61
C CYS A 4 -34.80 2.27 -7.33
N LEU A 5 -35.01 3.39 -6.57
CA LEU A 5 -35.23 4.69 -7.19
C LEU A 5 -33.97 5.25 -7.87
N GLY A 6 -32.79 5.01 -7.29
CA GLY A 6 -31.51 5.44 -7.88
C GLY A 6 -31.17 4.69 -9.17
N LEU A 7 -31.44 3.39 -9.23
CA LEU A 7 -31.21 2.59 -10.44
C LEU A 7 -32.12 3.04 -11.60
N ASN A 8 -33.38 3.34 -11.33
CA ASN A 8 -34.32 3.79 -12.34
C ASN A 8 -33.99 5.19 -12.91
N ALA A 9 -33.46 6.08 -12.06
CA ALA A 9 -33.02 7.40 -12.50
C ALA A 9 -31.77 7.31 -13.39
N MET A 10 -30.83 6.43 -13.04
CA MET A 10 -29.62 6.18 -13.83
C MET A 10 -29.96 5.53 -15.17
N PHE A 11 -30.89 4.58 -15.22
CA PHE A 11 -31.36 3.96 -16.46
C PHE A 11 -32.11 4.95 -17.38
N LYS A 12 -32.88 5.89 -16.83
CA LYS A 12 -33.51 6.95 -17.61
C LYS A 12 -32.50 7.90 -18.26
N TRP A 13 -31.45 8.24 -17.53
CA TRP A 13 -30.38 9.11 -18.02
C TRP A 13 -29.59 8.46 -19.16
N ILE A 14 -29.22 7.18 -19.02
CA ILE A 14 -28.55 6.38 -20.05
C ILE A 14 -29.43 6.24 -21.29
N LYS A 15 -30.74 6.05 -21.13
CA LYS A 15 -31.71 5.93 -22.24
C LYS A 15 -31.87 7.22 -23.05
N SER A 16 -31.64 8.37 -22.45
CA SER A 16 -31.68 9.70 -23.11
C SER A 16 -30.45 9.93 -24.00
N TYR A 17 -29.32 9.31 -23.70
CA TYR A 17 -28.07 9.44 -24.47
C TYR A 17 -27.91 8.42 -25.60
N ILE A 18 -28.76 7.39 -25.67
CA ILE A 18 -28.69 6.40 -26.74
C ILE A 18 -29.27 7.00 -28.03
N PRO A 19 -28.44 7.36 -29.02
CA PRO A 19 -28.91 7.95 -30.26
C PRO A 19 -29.77 6.97 -31.03
N LYS A 20 -30.86 7.48 -31.59
CA LYS A 20 -31.87 6.69 -32.30
C LYS A 20 -31.40 6.11 -33.65
N ARG A 21 -30.18 6.43 -34.11
CA ARG A 21 -29.63 5.98 -35.39
C ARG A 21 -29.07 4.53 -35.28
N LEU A 22 -29.47 3.69 -36.19
CA LEU A 22 -29.12 2.27 -36.25
C LEU A 22 -27.62 2.02 -36.22
N TYR A 23 -26.85 2.82 -36.95
CA TYR A 23 -25.38 2.75 -37.00
C TYR A 23 -24.70 2.97 -35.63
N PHE A 24 -25.25 3.85 -34.85
CA PHE A 24 -24.67 4.12 -33.52
C PHE A 24 -24.92 2.99 -32.53
N ARG A 25 -26.07 2.33 -32.62
CA ARG A 25 -26.35 1.12 -31.84
C ARG A 25 -25.40 -0.02 -32.20
N ALA A 26 -25.19 -0.24 -33.50
CA ALA A 26 -24.26 -1.25 -33.98
C ALA A 26 -22.82 -0.96 -33.54
N ALA A 27 -22.37 0.29 -33.66
CA ALA A 27 -21.06 0.75 -33.19
C ALA A 27 -20.91 0.57 -31.68
N LEU A 28 -21.94 0.91 -30.89
CA LEU A 28 -21.89 0.76 -29.43
C LEU A 28 -21.81 -0.71 -29.00
N ILE A 29 -22.53 -1.60 -29.66
CA ILE A 29 -22.48 -3.05 -29.40
C ILE A 29 -21.08 -3.61 -29.69
N LEU A 30 -20.40 -3.07 -30.70
CA LEU A 30 -19.05 -3.53 -31.08
C LEU A 30 -17.96 -2.89 -30.24
N VAL A 31 -18.06 -1.60 -29.94
CA VAL A 31 -17.01 -0.84 -29.21
C VAL A 31 -17.10 -1.10 -27.71
N PHE A 32 -18.32 -1.22 -27.15
CA PHE A 32 -18.50 -1.38 -25.69
C PHE A 32 -17.72 -2.58 -25.11
N PRO A 33 -17.82 -3.80 -25.65
CA PRO A 33 -17.07 -4.92 -25.10
C PRO A 33 -15.56 -4.74 -25.23
N VAL A 34 -15.07 -4.10 -26.30
CA VAL A 34 -13.64 -3.82 -26.47
C VAL A 34 -13.15 -2.84 -25.42
N VAL A 35 -13.86 -1.72 -25.25
CA VAL A 35 -13.51 -0.71 -24.22
C VAL A 35 -13.59 -1.30 -22.81
N PHE A 36 -14.63 -2.10 -22.53
CA PHE A 36 -14.80 -2.75 -21.24
C PHE A 36 -13.65 -3.72 -20.93
N LEU A 37 -13.27 -4.54 -21.90
CA LEU A 37 -12.14 -5.46 -21.78
C LEU A 37 -10.83 -4.69 -21.57
N GLN A 38 -10.62 -3.60 -22.33
CA GLN A 38 -9.46 -2.73 -22.18
C GLN A 38 -9.38 -2.11 -20.77
N LEU A 39 -10.51 -1.67 -20.22
CA LEU A 39 -10.56 -1.15 -18.84
C LEU A 39 -10.18 -2.22 -17.81
N ILE A 40 -10.71 -3.43 -17.93
CA ILE A 40 -10.38 -4.53 -17.01
C ILE A 40 -8.88 -4.83 -17.07
N VAL A 41 -8.33 -5.00 -18.28
CA VAL A 41 -6.90 -5.29 -18.46
C VAL A 41 -6.04 -4.16 -17.84
N SER A 42 -6.41 -2.90 -18.10
CA SER A 42 -5.70 -1.74 -17.54
C SER A 42 -5.73 -1.72 -16.02
N ILE A 43 -6.88 -1.97 -15.39
CA ILE A 43 -7.01 -2.01 -13.93
C ILE A 43 -6.14 -3.12 -13.34
N VAL A 44 -6.21 -4.33 -13.90
CA VAL A 44 -5.40 -5.47 -13.44
C VAL A 44 -3.91 -5.19 -13.61
N PHE A 45 -3.51 -4.61 -14.74
CA PHE A 45 -2.11 -4.24 -14.99
C PHE A 45 -1.60 -3.21 -13.98
N ILE A 46 -2.38 -2.16 -13.73
CA ILE A 46 -2.06 -1.12 -12.74
C ILE A 46 -1.90 -1.74 -11.34
N GLN A 47 -2.84 -2.58 -10.91
CA GLN A 47 -2.78 -3.25 -9.61
C GLN A 47 -1.51 -4.10 -9.48
N ARG A 48 -1.20 -4.92 -10.47
CA ARG A 48 0.00 -5.76 -10.51
C ARG A 48 1.29 -4.94 -10.47
N HIS A 49 1.33 -3.85 -11.24
CA HIS A 49 2.49 -2.98 -11.27
C HIS A 49 2.75 -2.32 -9.91
N PHE A 50 1.71 -1.80 -9.25
CA PHE A 50 1.82 -1.20 -7.93
C PHE A 50 2.21 -2.19 -6.85
N GLU A 51 1.68 -3.40 -6.90
CA GLU A 51 2.08 -4.47 -5.97
C GLU A 51 3.57 -4.77 -6.13
N GLY A 52 4.07 -4.95 -7.35
CA GLY A 52 5.49 -5.20 -7.62
C GLY A 52 6.42 -4.08 -7.12
N VAL A 53 6.06 -2.82 -7.37
CA VAL A 53 6.83 -1.67 -6.86
C VAL A 53 6.81 -1.61 -5.34
N THR A 54 5.66 -1.84 -4.72
CA THR A 54 5.53 -1.86 -3.25
C THR A 54 6.38 -2.96 -2.64
N VAL A 55 6.38 -4.16 -3.19
CA VAL A 55 7.23 -5.27 -2.74
C VAL A 55 8.71 -4.89 -2.82
N GLN A 56 9.15 -4.32 -3.94
CA GLN A 56 10.54 -3.92 -4.12
C GLN A 56 10.96 -2.83 -3.14
N MET A 57 10.14 -1.79 -2.96
CA MET A 57 10.41 -0.72 -1.99
C MET A 57 10.45 -1.27 -0.56
N THR A 58 9.55 -2.18 -0.21
CA THR A 58 9.51 -2.79 1.12
C THR A 58 10.74 -3.64 1.37
N ARG A 59 11.23 -4.40 0.38
CA ARG A 59 12.46 -5.19 0.49
C ARG A 59 13.70 -4.32 0.71
N THR A 60 13.76 -3.14 0.09
CA THR A 60 14.85 -2.19 0.33
C THR A 60 14.85 -1.74 1.79
N VAL A 61 13.68 -1.37 2.33
CA VAL A 61 13.56 -0.99 3.75
C VAL A 61 13.83 -2.18 4.67
N ALA A 62 13.40 -3.38 4.29
CA ALA A 62 13.70 -4.59 5.04
C ALA A 62 15.21 -4.83 5.18
N ALA A 63 15.96 -4.67 4.09
CA ALA A 63 17.42 -4.78 4.12
C ALA A 63 18.09 -3.68 5.00
N GLU A 64 17.51 -2.48 5.04
CA GLU A 64 17.98 -1.42 5.94
C GLU A 64 17.69 -1.75 7.41
N LEU A 65 16.54 -2.35 7.72
CA LEU A 65 16.22 -2.80 9.07
C LEU A 65 17.14 -3.95 9.52
N ASP A 66 17.45 -4.86 8.63
CA ASP A 66 18.38 -5.97 8.85
C ASP A 66 19.79 -5.42 9.16
N LEU A 67 20.27 -4.43 8.38
CA LEU A 67 21.51 -3.74 8.66
C LEU A 67 21.50 -3.07 10.05
N ILE A 68 20.41 -2.41 10.43
CA ILE A 68 20.30 -1.77 11.75
C ILE A 68 20.39 -2.85 12.86
N THR A 69 19.73 -3.99 12.68
CA THR A 69 19.79 -5.09 13.64
C THR A 69 21.21 -5.65 13.76
N GLU A 70 21.89 -5.85 12.65
CA GLU A 70 23.30 -6.28 12.65
C GLU A 70 24.22 -5.31 13.39
N VAL A 71 24.01 -3.99 13.21
CA VAL A 71 24.79 -2.95 13.91
C VAL A 71 24.46 -2.94 15.41
N ILE A 72 23.20 -3.16 15.80
CA ILE A 72 22.84 -3.30 17.22
C ILE A 72 23.66 -4.43 17.85
N GLU A 73 23.76 -5.56 17.20
CA GLU A 73 24.47 -6.74 17.70
C GLU A 73 25.99 -6.56 17.78
N ARG A 74 26.58 -5.85 16.80
CA ARG A 74 28.03 -5.67 16.71
C ARG A 74 28.56 -4.48 17.45
N GLU A 75 27.87 -3.36 17.39
CA GLU A 75 28.37 -2.04 17.82
C GLU A 75 27.49 -1.41 18.91
N GLY A 76 26.32 -1.98 19.16
CA GLY A 76 25.36 -1.55 20.17
C GLY A 76 24.36 -0.50 19.68
N ALA A 77 23.38 -0.22 20.55
CA ALA A 77 22.20 0.59 20.22
C ALA A 77 22.52 2.05 19.84
N VAL A 78 23.62 2.62 20.37
CA VAL A 78 23.99 4.02 20.08
C VAL A 78 24.45 4.19 18.64
N ALA A 79 25.30 3.27 18.15
CA ALA A 79 25.78 3.27 16.77
C ALA A 79 24.59 3.02 15.80
N ALA A 80 23.76 2.05 16.12
CA ALA A 80 22.56 1.74 15.33
C ALA A 80 21.60 2.94 15.23
N GLN A 81 21.44 3.70 16.32
CA GLN A 81 20.60 4.91 16.31
C GLN A 81 21.14 5.99 15.37
N GLN A 82 22.46 6.14 15.26
CA GLN A 82 23.07 7.08 14.31
C GLN A 82 22.81 6.65 12.86
N ILE A 83 22.96 5.37 12.57
CA ILE A 83 22.66 4.80 11.24
C ILE A 83 21.19 4.94 10.92
N ALA A 84 20.29 4.59 11.84
CA ALA A 84 18.84 4.74 11.65
C ALA A 84 18.48 6.19 11.30
N ARG A 85 19.08 7.18 12.00
CA ARG A 85 18.87 8.61 11.68
C ARG A 85 19.39 8.98 10.30
N SER A 86 20.54 8.48 9.88
CA SER A 86 21.08 8.75 8.54
C SER A 86 20.19 8.18 7.44
N LEU A 87 19.51 7.06 7.72
CA LEU A 87 18.51 6.44 6.84
C LEU A 87 17.13 7.10 6.95
N GLY A 88 16.97 8.17 7.74
CA GLY A 88 15.68 8.87 7.93
C GLY A 88 14.67 8.07 8.74
N MET A 89 15.15 7.23 9.65
CA MET A 89 14.35 6.47 10.62
C MET A 89 14.60 6.99 12.03
N SER A 90 13.57 6.96 12.87
CA SER A 90 13.73 7.18 14.31
C SER A 90 13.70 5.84 15.03
N MET A 91 14.66 5.62 15.92
CA MET A 91 14.81 4.41 16.72
C MET A 91 14.71 4.77 18.19
N SER A 92 13.96 3.99 18.95
CA SER A 92 13.83 4.10 20.40
C SER A 92 13.89 2.73 21.05
N THR A 93 14.59 2.62 22.20
CA THR A 93 14.59 1.40 23.01
C THR A 93 13.33 1.37 23.85
N VAL A 94 12.70 0.19 23.94
CA VAL A 94 11.40 0.02 24.60
C VAL A 94 11.44 -1.18 25.54
N ALA A 95 10.77 -1.08 26.68
CA ALA A 95 10.61 -2.21 27.59
C ALA A 95 9.70 -3.28 27.00
N GLN A 96 9.93 -4.55 27.35
CA GLN A 96 9.17 -5.71 26.84
C GLN A 96 7.66 -5.58 27.05
N ASP A 97 7.21 -4.98 28.15
CA ASP A 97 5.80 -4.87 28.53
C ASP A 97 5.08 -3.67 27.87
N THR A 98 5.76 -2.92 26.99
CA THR A 98 5.11 -1.77 26.34
C THR A 98 4.11 -2.27 25.32
N GLU A 99 2.82 -1.97 25.53
CA GLU A 99 1.76 -2.29 24.54
C GLU A 99 2.09 -1.71 23.16
N PHE A 100 2.17 -2.58 22.18
CA PHE A 100 2.31 -2.21 20.77
C PHE A 100 0.97 -2.45 20.08
N ALA A 101 0.24 -1.38 19.81
CA ALA A 101 -1.06 -1.49 19.18
C ALA A 101 -0.89 -1.83 17.69
N GLU A 102 -1.28 -3.03 17.32
CA GLU A 102 -1.35 -3.43 15.93
C GLU A 102 -2.62 -2.83 15.29
N ARG A 103 -2.45 -1.69 14.62
CA ARG A 103 -3.54 -0.98 13.96
C ARG A 103 -3.42 -1.08 12.46
N ARG A 104 -4.52 -1.40 11.78
CA ARG A 104 -4.60 -1.41 10.34
C ARG A 104 -6.00 -1.03 9.88
N ARG A 105 -6.10 -0.20 8.87
CA ARG A 105 -7.39 0.08 8.22
C ARG A 105 -7.81 -1.10 7.35
N ILE A 106 -9.08 -1.49 7.42
CA ILE A 106 -9.64 -2.65 6.69
C ILE A 106 -9.44 -2.54 5.17
N TYR A 107 -9.45 -1.32 4.63
CA TYR A 107 -9.30 -1.05 3.19
C TYR A 107 -7.84 -0.85 2.73
N ASP A 108 -6.87 -1.10 3.61
CA ASP A 108 -5.45 -0.90 3.30
C ASP A 108 -4.83 -2.16 2.69
N LEU A 109 -5.07 -2.36 1.39
CA LEU A 109 -4.49 -3.49 0.63
C LEU A 109 -2.97 -3.39 0.53
N THR A 110 -2.44 -2.18 0.34
CA THR A 110 -1.00 -1.93 0.27
C THR A 110 -0.32 -2.25 1.60
N GLY A 111 -0.96 -1.90 2.72
CA GLY A 111 -0.48 -2.23 4.06
C GLY A 111 -0.37 -3.73 4.32
N LEU A 112 -1.22 -4.55 3.68
CA LEU A 112 -1.10 -6.02 3.75
C LEU A 112 0.20 -6.52 3.12
N VAL A 113 0.55 -5.99 1.95
CA VAL A 113 1.77 -6.37 1.23
C VAL A 113 3.00 -5.94 2.04
N VAL A 114 3.02 -4.69 2.50
CA VAL A 114 4.11 -4.15 3.33
C VAL A 114 4.31 -4.98 4.59
N ARG A 115 3.22 -5.28 5.31
CA ARG A 115 3.27 -6.09 6.53
C ARG A 115 3.81 -7.48 6.26
N ARG A 116 3.31 -8.15 5.22
CA ARG A 116 3.76 -9.51 4.85
C ARG A 116 5.25 -9.55 4.54
N GLU A 117 5.74 -8.61 3.75
CA GLU A 117 7.16 -8.55 3.37
C GLU A 117 8.06 -8.19 4.55
N LEU A 118 7.65 -7.27 5.42
CA LEU A 118 8.42 -6.92 6.62
C LEU A 118 8.44 -8.04 7.66
N LEU A 119 7.31 -8.72 7.91
CA LEU A 119 7.26 -9.84 8.83
C LEU A 119 7.97 -11.10 8.32
N ALA A 120 8.38 -11.12 7.04
CA ALA A 120 9.23 -12.19 6.51
C ALA A 120 10.66 -12.12 7.06
N LEU A 121 11.07 -11.00 7.67
CA LEU A 121 12.32 -10.89 8.42
C LEU A 121 12.15 -11.51 9.80
N SER A 122 13.11 -12.34 10.21
CA SER A 122 13.05 -13.07 11.48
C SER A 122 13.09 -12.17 12.72
N GLU A 123 13.69 -10.99 12.63
CA GLU A 123 13.88 -10.03 13.74
C GLU A 123 12.69 -9.13 13.97
N ILE A 124 11.80 -8.98 12.98
CA ILE A 124 10.61 -8.12 13.09
C ILE A 124 9.47 -8.90 13.75
N LEU A 125 9.06 -8.42 14.92
CA LEU A 125 7.98 -9.05 15.68
C LEU A 125 6.61 -8.54 15.27
N ILE A 126 6.47 -7.22 15.15
CA ILE A 126 5.19 -6.57 14.91
C ILE A 126 5.37 -5.36 14.00
N VAL A 127 4.43 -5.15 13.11
CA VAL A 127 4.35 -3.98 12.22
C VAL A 127 3.01 -3.29 12.45
N ASP A 128 3.05 -2.03 12.87
CA ASP A 128 1.89 -1.17 13.05
C ASP A 128 1.81 -0.12 11.95
N LEU A 129 0.63 0.04 11.38
CA LEU A 129 0.31 0.97 10.29
C LEU A 129 -0.80 1.93 10.77
N PRO A 130 -0.49 2.84 11.72
CA PRO A 130 -1.50 3.68 12.37
C PRO A 130 -2.17 4.64 11.38
N ASP A 131 -1.43 5.10 10.39
CA ASP A 131 -1.91 6.05 9.39
C ASP A 131 -1.28 5.81 8.00
N ASN A 132 -1.63 6.68 7.03
CA ASN A 132 -1.07 6.64 5.68
C ASN A 132 0.32 7.30 5.58
N LYS A 133 0.91 7.77 6.67
CA LYS A 133 2.16 8.54 6.66
C LYS A 133 3.31 7.82 7.34
N ARG A 134 3.03 6.99 8.35
CA ARG A 134 4.03 6.37 9.22
C ARG A 134 3.88 4.87 9.28
N VAL A 135 5.01 4.21 9.44
CA VAL A 135 5.12 2.78 9.74
C VAL A 135 5.93 2.65 11.00
N ASN A 136 5.45 1.87 11.94
CA ASN A 136 6.18 1.52 13.15
C ASN A 136 6.49 0.02 13.08
N ALA A 137 7.75 -0.33 13.22
CA ALA A 137 8.20 -1.72 13.27
C ALA A 137 8.91 -1.98 14.59
N ARG A 138 8.54 -3.03 15.29
CA ARG A 138 9.24 -3.50 16.48
C ARG A 138 10.17 -4.64 16.09
N ILE A 139 11.45 -4.46 16.35
CA ILE A 139 12.46 -5.49 16.19
C ILE A 139 12.96 -5.97 17.56
N ARG A 140 13.45 -7.21 17.58
CA ARG A 140 14.13 -7.78 18.76
C ARG A 140 15.58 -8.08 18.40
N SER A 141 16.49 -7.58 19.21
CA SER A 141 17.90 -7.99 19.16
C SER A 141 18.34 -8.44 20.55
N GLY A 142 18.67 -9.72 20.67
CA GLY A 142 18.93 -10.35 21.96
C GLY A 142 17.74 -10.32 22.92
N GLN A 143 17.86 -9.60 24.03
CA GLN A 143 16.80 -9.41 25.05
C GLN A 143 16.17 -8.02 25.00
N GLU A 144 16.60 -7.15 24.11
CA GLU A 144 16.11 -5.78 23.99
C GLU A 144 15.13 -5.63 22.83
N TYR A 145 14.21 -4.68 22.99
CA TYR A 145 13.22 -4.33 22.00
C TYR A 145 13.43 -2.91 21.52
N PHE A 146 13.34 -2.74 20.19
CA PHE A 146 13.55 -1.45 19.54
C PHE A 146 12.35 -1.14 18.64
N ASP A 147 11.78 0.04 18.82
CA ASP A 147 10.75 0.56 17.95
C ASP A 147 11.38 1.49 16.91
N LEU A 148 11.25 1.11 15.65
CA LEU A 148 11.68 1.91 14.50
C LEU A 148 10.47 2.54 13.84
N GLN A 149 10.55 3.84 13.61
CA GLN A 149 9.52 4.60 12.91
C GLN A 149 10.08 5.22 11.64
N PHE A 150 9.39 5.03 10.54
CA PHE A 150 9.78 5.60 9.24
C PHE A 150 8.57 6.00 8.40
N SER A 151 8.82 6.77 7.34
CA SER A 151 7.76 7.24 6.45
C SER A 151 7.20 6.09 5.59
N ARG A 152 5.88 5.97 5.54
CA ARG A 152 5.19 5.01 4.70
C ARG A 152 5.48 5.17 3.19
N ARG A 153 5.87 6.37 2.75
CA ARG A 153 6.26 6.63 1.36
C ARG A 153 7.48 5.81 0.92
N ARG A 154 8.27 5.28 1.85
CA ARG A 154 9.44 4.45 1.57
C ARG A 154 9.09 3.01 1.23
N VAL A 155 7.91 2.54 1.65
CA VAL A 155 7.45 1.15 1.48
C VAL A 155 6.21 1.03 0.61
N SER A 156 5.64 2.15 0.17
CA SER A 156 4.40 2.15 -0.60
C SER A 156 4.45 3.22 -1.67
N ALA A 157 4.22 2.81 -2.91
CA ALA A 157 3.95 3.76 -4.00
C ALA A 157 2.66 4.53 -3.67
N SER A 158 2.78 5.83 -3.40
CA SER A 158 1.63 6.68 -3.13
C SER A 158 1.03 7.19 -4.44
N ASN A 159 -0.28 7.06 -4.59
CA ASN A 159 -1.16 7.62 -5.61
C ASN A 159 -1.51 6.74 -6.82
N PRO A 160 -2.17 5.58 -6.61
CA PRO A 160 -2.74 4.83 -7.72
C PRO A 160 -3.79 5.62 -8.52
N HIS A 161 -4.45 6.61 -7.90
CA HIS A 161 -5.47 7.44 -8.55
C HIS A 161 -4.91 8.39 -9.62
N GLN A 162 -3.66 8.84 -9.53
CA GLN A 162 -3.05 9.66 -10.57
C GLN A 162 -2.90 8.89 -11.89
N LEU A 163 -2.57 7.60 -11.83
CA LEU A 163 -2.51 6.76 -13.04
C LEU A 163 -3.88 6.53 -13.68
N ILE A 164 -4.94 6.41 -12.88
CA ILE A 164 -6.30 6.31 -13.40
C ILE A 164 -6.68 7.59 -14.14
N VAL A 165 -6.29 8.75 -13.61
CA VAL A 165 -6.52 10.05 -14.29
C VAL A 165 -5.75 10.12 -15.61
N TYR A 166 -4.46 9.71 -15.65
CA TYR A 166 -3.68 9.68 -16.90
C TYR A 166 -4.18 8.65 -17.92
N LEU A 167 -4.94 7.65 -17.49
CA LEU A 167 -5.50 6.64 -18.38
C LEU A 167 -6.84 7.09 -18.99
N LEU A 168 -7.52 8.07 -18.36
CA LEU A 168 -8.80 8.63 -18.81
C LEU A 168 -8.64 9.84 -19.73
N PHE A 169 -7.45 10.46 -19.78
CA PHE A 169 -7.09 11.59 -20.65
C PHE A 169 -6.02 11.21 -21.65
#